data_7bfc285f0ecde2183eaff3c3000df34b
#
_entry.id   7bfc285f0ecde2183eaff3c3000df34b
#
_cell.length_a   1.000
_cell.length_b   1.000
_cell.length_c   1.000
_cell.angle_alpha   90.00
_cell.angle_beta   90.00
_cell.angle_gamma   90.00
#
_symmetry.space_group_name_H-M   'P 1'
#
loop_
_entity.id
_entity.type
_entity.pdbx_description
1 polymer ?
#
loop_
_entity_poly.entity_id
_entity_poly.type
_entity_poly.pdbx_seq_one_letter_code
_entity_poly.pdbx_strand_id
1 'polypeptide(L)'
;MATRPVKIAVASGKGGTGKTTVAVSLALSADGPVQFLDCDVEEPNAHIFLSPEFEERFPVEILVPKLDLDRCIRCGACAKACRYGALAVIGKRVLFHPELCHGCGLCRLVCPAGAISEVPRTIGWVERGHAGQIRFMRGLLEIGEPMATPIIRRLKRDMSPNLLTVLDAPPGTACPVIETLKGADFALLVTEPTPFGLHDLRLALRVVQELGIPAGAVINRDGIGDDSVERFLGAEGIPLLLRIPVDRRIAAAYAEGVPLVEALPKWREEFRALAERIAEAVEARG
;
A
#
# COMPACT_ATOMS: atom_id res chain seq x y z
N MET A 1 14.23 28.03 4.38
CA MET A 1 13.58 27.53 3.14
C MET A 1 12.57 26.50 3.58
N ALA A 2 11.30 26.59 3.18
CA ALA A 2 10.33 25.55 3.52
C ALA A 2 10.74 24.24 2.81
N THR A 3 11.07 23.22 3.59
CA THR A 3 11.44 21.91 3.04
C THR A 3 10.24 21.34 2.31
N ARG A 4 10.46 20.76 1.13
CA ARG A 4 9.39 20.07 0.37
C ARG A 4 8.80 18.95 1.22
N PRO A 5 7.46 18.82 1.32
CA PRO A 5 6.84 17.72 2.06
C PRO A 5 7.27 16.37 1.52
N VAL A 6 7.68 15.48 2.40
CA VAL A 6 8.20 14.14 2.09
C VAL A 6 7.09 13.11 2.05
N LYS A 7 7.12 12.19 1.09
CA LYS A 7 6.25 11.02 1.00
C LYS A 7 7.01 9.79 1.46
N ILE A 8 6.62 9.24 2.60
CA ILE A 8 7.26 8.08 3.22
C ILE A 8 6.36 6.86 3.03
N ALA A 9 6.82 5.86 2.30
CA ALA A 9 6.13 4.58 2.21
C ALA A 9 6.71 3.59 3.22
N VAL A 10 5.87 3.12 4.14
CA VAL A 10 6.22 2.11 5.14
C VAL A 10 5.88 0.75 4.57
N ALA A 11 6.86 -0.12 4.40
CA ALA A 11 6.70 -1.40 3.72
C ALA A 11 7.42 -2.54 4.46
N SER A 12 7.04 -3.79 4.15
CA SER A 12 7.72 -4.99 4.65
C SER A 12 7.51 -6.17 3.71
N GLY A 13 8.41 -7.12 3.73
CA GLY A 13 8.32 -8.32 2.91
C GLY A 13 7.23 -9.31 3.32
N LYS A 14 6.65 -9.19 4.54
CA LYS A 14 5.56 -10.06 5.05
C LYS A 14 4.57 -9.30 5.93
N GLY A 15 3.42 -9.93 6.21
CA GLY A 15 2.47 -9.46 7.22
C GLY A 15 2.96 -9.64 8.66
N GLY A 16 2.40 -8.87 9.60
CA GLY A 16 2.65 -9.01 11.04
C GLY A 16 3.97 -8.43 11.55
N THR A 17 4.79 -7.78 10.72
CA THR A 17 6.07 -7.15 11.13
C THR A 17 5.91 -5.87 11.94
N GLY A 18 4.68 -5.31 12.02
CA GLY A 18 4.39 -4.04 12.70
C GLY A 18 4.49 -2.80 11.80
N LYS A 19 4.34 -2.93 10.47
CA LYS A 19 4.29 -1.78 9.54
C LYS A 19 3.33 -0.71 9.99
N THR A 20 2.05 -1.08 10.17
CA THR A 20 1.00 -0.14 10.58
C THR A 20 1.31 0.53 11.91
N THR A 21 1.87 -0.20 12.90
CA THR A 21 2.32 0.39 14.17
C THR A 21 3.37 1.48 13.93
N VAL A 22 4.36 1.20 13.07
CA VAL A 22 5.40 2.17 12.70
C VAL A 22 4.81 3.35 11.93
N ALA A 23 3.96 3.08 10.93
CA ALA A 23 3.34 4.11 10.10
C ALA A 23 2.45 5.07 10.92
N VAL A 24 1.59 4.52 11.78
CA VAL A 24 0.71 5.29 12.68
C VAL A 24 1.54 6.11 13.67
N SER A 25 2.57 5.50 14.29
CA SER A 25 3.44 6.19 15.25
C SER A 25 4.20 7.34 14.59
N LEU A 26 4.68 7.14 13.36
CA LEU A 26 5.35 8.18 12.58
C LEU A 26 4.40 9.36 12.32
N ALA A 27 3.17 9.09 11.88
CA ALA A 27 2.18 10.11 11.59
C ALA A 27 1.76 10.90 12.85
N LEU A 28 1.55 10.22 13.98
CA LEU A 28 1.19 10.84 15.26
C LEU A 28 2.33 11.64 15.93
N SER A 29 3.57 11.41 15.52
CA SER A 29 4.76 12.07 16.09
C SER A 29 5.27 13.23 15.25
N ALA A 30 4.74 13.43 14.06
CA ALA A 30 5.16 14.51 13.18
C ALA A 30 4.68 15.87 13.67
N ASP A 31 5.52 16.90 13.47
CA ASP A 31 5.17 18.28 13.78
C ASP A 31 4.35 18.90 12.63
N GLY A 32 3.07 19.13 12.86
CA GLY A 32 2.15 19.77 11.91
C GLY A 32 1.23 18.80 11.18
N PRO A 33 0.49 19.31 10.17
CA PRO A 33 -0.51 18.49 9.46
C PRO A 33 0.13 17.41 8.64
N VAL A 34 -0.40 16.18 8.78
CA VAL A 34 0.04 14.97 8.09
C VAL A 34 -1.09 14.40 7.26
N GLN A 35 -0.75 13.76 6.17
CA GLN A 35 -1.67 12.92 5.41
C GLN A 35 -1.26 11.45 5.58
N PHE A 36 -2.21 10.61 5.97
CA PHE A 36 -2.02 9.17 6.12
C PHE A 36 -2.88 8.42 5.10
N LEU A 37 -2.26 7.54 4.31
CA LEU A 37 -2.93 6.65 3.37
C LEU A 37 -2.74 5.21 3.81
N ASP A 38 -3.84 4.55 4.19
CA ASP A 38 -3.87 3.11 4.38
C ASP A 38 -4.06 2.45 3.01
N CYS A 39 -2.96 1.95 2.46
CA CYS A 39 -2.89 1.30 1.15
C CYS A 39 -3.02 -0.24 1.24
N ASP A 40 -3.17 -0.80 2.44
CA ASP A 40 -3.53 -2.22 2.61
C ASP A 40 -5.03 -2.39 2.41
N VAL A 41 -5.46 -2.25 1.17
CA VAL A 41 -6.88 -2.17 0.78
C VAL A 41 -7.65 -3.48 0.96
N GLU A 42 -6.95 -4.60 1.17
CA GLU A 42 -7.52 -5.91 1.45
C GLU A 42 -7.87 -6.05 2.95
N GLU A 43 -6.98 -5.55 3.83
CA GLU A 43 -7.13 -5.60 5.28
C GLU A 43 -6.71 -4.28 5.96
N PRO A 44 -7.36 -3.13 5.62
CA PRO A 44 -6.99 -1.85 6.21
C PRO A 44 -7.27 -1.82 7.71
N ASN A 45 -6.25 -1.49 8.48
CA ASN A 45 -6.32 -1.57 9.95
C ASN A 45 -5.82 -0.31 10.68
N ALA A 46 -5.24 0.66 9.97
CA ALA A 46 -4.76 1.90 10.60
C ALA A 46 -5.88 2.72 11.27
N HIS A 47 -7.13 2.59 10.77
CA HIS A 47 -8.30 3.25 11.36
C HIS A 47 -8.61 2.79 12.79
N ILE A 48 -8.20 1.58 13.19
CA ILE A 48 -8.39 1.06 14.55
C ILE A 48 -7.57 1.91 15.55
N PHE A 49 -6.38 2.33 15.14
CA PHE A 49 -5.46 3.12 15.96
C PHE A 49 -5.75 4.62 15.89
N LEU A 50 -6.10 5.13 14.71
CA LEU A 50 -6.29 6.55 14.49
C LEU A 50 -7.71 7.03 14.77
N SER A 51 -8.70 6.11 14.80
CA SER A 51 -10.13 6.40 15.04
C SER A 51 -10.65 7.60 14.23
N PRO A 52 -10.47 7.61 12.89
CA PRO A 52 -10.84 8.77 12.08
C PRO A 52 -12.34 8.97 12.01
N GLU A 53 -12.78 10.21 11.96
CA GLU A 53 -14.13 10.59 11.56
C GLU A 53 -14.19 10.59 10.03
N PHE A 54 -14.96 9.68 9.45
CA PHE A 54 -15.13 9.58 8.00
C PHE A 54 -16.16 10.57 7.51
N GLU A 55 -15.84 11.33 6.46
CA GLU A 55 -16.65 12.38 5.87
C GLU A 55 -17.17 12.00 4.48
N GLU A 56 -16.37 11.29 3.71
CA GLU A 56 -16.66 10.95 2.32
C GLU A 56 -16.37 9.49 2.03
N ARG A 57 -17.22 8.89 1.20
CA ARG A 57 -17.01 7.57 0.61
C ARG A 57 -17.39 7.60 -0.86
N PHE A 58 -16.49 7.14 -1.73
CA PHE A 58 -16.77 7.10 -3.16
C PHE A 58 -16.27 5.79 -3.79
N PRO A 59 -16.96 5.28 -4.83
CA PRO A 59 -16.60 4.04 -5.47
C PRO A 59 -15.32 4.18 -6.30
N VAL A 60 -14.60 3.07 -6.40
CA VAL A 60 -13.54 2.89 -7.39
C VAL A 60 -14.03 1.88 -8.42
N GLU A 61 -14.02 2.29 -9.68
CA GLU A 61 -14.60 1.53 -10.77
C GLU A 61 -13.56 1.20 -11.82
N ILE A 62 -13.75 0.04 -12.47
CA ILE A 62 -13.07 -0.33 -13.71
C ILE A 62 -14.10 -0.49 -14.83
N LEU A 63 -13.69 -0.29 -16.07
CA LEU A 63 -14.54 -0.53 -17.21
C LEU A 63 -14.50 -2.01 -17.60
N VAL A 64 -15.67 -2.63 -17.66
CA VAL A 64 -15.82 -4.05 -18.05
C VAL A 64 -16.66 -4.19 -19.31
N PRO A 65 -16.46 -5.26 -20.10
CA PRO A 65 -17.21 -5.45 -21.34
C PRO A 65 -18.70 -5.70 -21.06
N LYS A 66 -19.54 -5.03 -21.83
CA LYS A 66 -20.97 -5.31 -22.01
C LYS A 66 -21.16 -5.86 -23.43
N LEU A 67 -21.65 -7.08 -23.53
CA LEU A 67 -21.83 -7.79 -24.78
C LEU A 67 -23.22 -7.52 -25.38
N ASP A 68 -23.24 -7.10 -26.65
CA ASP A 68 -24.44 -7.07 -27.47
C ASP A 68 -24.51 -8.40 -28.25
N LEU A 69 -25.37 -9.32 -27.77
CA LEU A 69 -25.46 -10.68 -28.32
C LEU A 69 -26.16 -10.70 -29.68
N ASP A 70 -26.93 -9.68 -30.04
CA ASP A 70 -27.61 -9.58 -31.34
C ASP A 70 -26.61 -9.20 -32.44
N ARG A 71 -25.67 -8.32 -32.13
CA ARG A 71 -24.58 -7.91 -33.01
C ARG A 71 -23.42 -8.92 -33.04
N CYS A 72 -23.34 -9.76 -32.03
CA CYS A 72 -22.20 -10.69 -31.87
C CYS A 72 -22.23 -11.84 -32.88
N ILE A 73 -21.22 -11.89 -33.74
CA ILE A 73 -21.03 -12.97 -34.71
C ILE A 73 -20.34 -14.21 -34.14
N ARG A 74 -20.03 -14.23 -32.88
CA ARG A 74 -19.43 -15.36 -32.11
C ARG A 74 -18.08 -15.86 -32.67
N CYS A 75 -17.30 -14.98 -33.27
CA CYS A 75 -16.01 -15.29 -33.90
C CYS A 75 -14.89 -15.70 -32.92
N GLY A 76 -15.07 -15.48 -31.63
CA GLY A 76 -14.10 -15.84 -30.59
C GLY A 76 -12.89 -14.89 -30.43
N ALA A 77 -12.80 -13.81 -31.22
CA ALA A 77 -11.66 -12.88 -31.17
C ALA A 77 -11.44 -12.28 -29.79
N CYS A 78 -12.51 -11.90 -29.08
CA CYS A 78 -12.45 -11.35 -27.72
C CYS A 78 -11.94 -12.38 -26.70
N ALA A 79 -12.37 -13.63 -26.78
CA ALA A 79 -11.91 -14.69 -25.89
C ALA A 79 -10.43 -15.03 -26.14
N LYS A 80 -10.01 -15.11 -27.42
CA LYS A 80 -8.61 -15.35 -27.79
C LYS A 80 -7.67 -14.23 -27.33
N ALA A 81 -8.13 -13.00 -27.34
CA ALA A 81 -7.37 -11.83 -26.92
C ALA A 81 -7.30 -11.66 -25.39
N CYS A 82 -8.26 -12.23 -24.64
CA CYS A 82 -8.32 -12.07 -23.19
C CYS A 82 -7.23 -12.86 -22.49
N ARG A 83 -6.23 -12.17 -21.96
CA ARG A 83 -5.11 -12.76 -21.20
C ARG A 83 -5.51 -13.33 -19.84
N TYR A 84 -6.66 -12.89 -19.33
CA TYR A 84 -7.14 -13.23 -17.98
C TYR A 84 -8.23 -14.32 -18.01
N GLY A 85 -8.58 -14.82 -19.18
CA GLY A 85 -9.63 -15.84 -19.29
C GLY A 85 -11.04 -15.37 -18.92
N ALA A 86 -11.25 -14.04 -18.80
CA ALA A 86 -12.54 -13.47 -18.44
C ALA A 86 -13.63 -13.66 -19.49
N LEU A 87 -13.28 -13.98 -20.73
CA LEU A 87 -14.20 -14.22 -21.84
C LEU A 87 -13.96 -15.59 -22.44
N ALA A 88 -15.02 -16.33 -22.66
CA ALA A 88 -15.00 -17.62 -23.37
C ALA A 88 -16.13 -17.69 -24.41
N VAL A 89 -15.88 -18.37 -25.54
CA VAL A 89 -16.88 -18.69 -26.55
C VAL A 89 -16.98 -20.19 -26.69
N ILE A 90 -18.14 -20.75 -26.31
CA ILE A 90 -18.39 -22.20 -26.32
C ILE A 90 -19.63 -22.45 -27.18
N GLY A 91 -19.42 -22.97 -28.40
CA GLY A 91 -20.48 -23.15 -29.39
C GLY A 91 -21.12 -21.79 -29.72
N LYS A 92 -22.40 -21.62 -29.42
CA LYS A 92 -23.15 -20.41 -29.69
C LYS A 92 -23.22 -19.46 -28.45
N ARG A 93 -22.55 -19.77 -27.35
CA ARG A 93 -22.60 -19.00 -26.13
C ARG A 93 -21.32 -18.21 -25.97
N VAL A 94 -21.45 -16.95 -25.56
CA VAL A 94 -20.35 -16.10 -25.10
C VAL A 94 -20.52 -15.97 -23.60
N LEU A 95 -19.50 -16.36 -22.84
CA LEU A 95 -19.46 -16.29 -21.38
C LEU A 95 -18.54 -15.14 -20.98
N PHE A 96 -18.96 -14.39 -20.01
CA PHE A 96 -18.16 -13.35 -19.39
C PHE A 96 -18.11 -13.56 -17.87
N HIS A 97 -16.90 -13.61 -17.33
CA HIS A 97 -16.58 -13.75 -15.91
C HIS A 97 -16.04 -12.42 -15.39
N PRO A 98 -16.89 -11.54 -14.81
CA PRO A 98 -16.49 -10.22 -14.40
C PRO A 98 -15.40 -10.22 -13.32
N GLU A 99 -15.38 -11.23 -12.45
CA GLU A 99 -14.37 -11.44 -11.42
C GLU A 99 -12.95 -11.67 -11.96
N LEU A 100 -12.82 -12.13 -13.19
CA LEU A 100 -11.53 -12.30 -13.86
C LEU A 100 -11.14 -11.09 -14.73
N CYS A 101 -12.03 -10.11 -14.87
CA CYS A 101 -11.81 -9.01 -15.79
C CYS A 101 -10.95 -7.91 -15.20
N HIS A 102 -9.83 -7.60 -15.83
CA HIS A 102 -8.90 -6.53 -15.44
C HIS A 102 -9.21 -5.15 -16.07
N GLY A 103 -10.33 -4.98 -16.77
CA GLY A 103 -10.71 -3.70 -17.35
C GLY A 103 -9.76 -3.14 -18.41
N CYS A 104 -9.03 -4.02 -19.14
CA CYS A 104 -8.00 -3.59 -20.09
C CYS A 104 -8.54 -3.11 -21.46
N GLY A 105 -9.82 -3.30 -21.75
CA GLY A 105 -10.48 -2.84 -22.97
C GLY A 105 -10.13 -3.60 -24.25
N LEU A 106 -9.19 -4.55 -24.24
CA LEU A 106 -8.70 -5.24 -25.44
C LEU A 106 -9.79 -5.99 -26.19
N CYS A 107 -10.73 -6.61 -25.48
CA CYS A 107 -11.85 -7.34 -26.10
C CYS A 107 -12.73 -6.43 -26.95
N ARG A 108 -12.93 -5.17 -26.58
CA ARG A 108 -13.64 -4.15 -27.36
C ARG A 108 -12.88 -3.80 -28.63
N LEU A 109 -11.56 -3.58 -28.51
CA LEU A 109 -10.70 -3.19 -29.64
C LEU A 109 -10.63 -4.24 -30.72
N VAL A 110 -10.60 -5.54 -30.35
CA VAL A 110 -10.48 -6.64 -31.32
C VAL A 110 -11.82 -7.14 -31.85
N CYS A 111 -12.94 -6.57 -31.43
CA CYS A 111 -14.27 -7.04 -31.88
C CYS A 111 -14.61 -6.54 -33.29
N PRO A 112 -14.61 -7.40 -34.34
CA PRO A 112 -14.86 -6.94 -35.71
C PRO A 112 -16.29 -6.49 -35.95
N ALA A 113 -17.24 -7.02 -35.16
CA ALA A 113 -18.65 -6.66 -35.24
C ALA A 113 -19.03 -5.43 -34.41
N GLY A 114 -18.10 -4.84 -33.64
CA GLY A 114 -18.39 -3.76 -32.70
C GLY A 114 -19.46 -4.11 -31.66
N ALA A 115 -19.55 -5.40 -31.29
CA ALA A 115 -20.57 -5.94 -30.38
C ALA A 115 -20.19 -5.82 -28.90
N ILE A 116 -19.11 -5.09 -28.56
CA ILE A 116 -18.65 -4.91 -27.17
C ILE A 116 -18.57 -3.43 -26.88
N SER A 117 -19.34 -2.98 -25.91
CA SER A 117 -19.21 -1.69 -25.22
C SER A 117 -18.58 -1.90 -23.85
N GLU A 118 -18.32 -0.81 -23.14
CA GLU A 118 -17.77 -0.86 -21.78
C GLU A 118 -18.72 -0.17 -20.82
N VAL A 119 -18.86 -0.76 -19.63
CA VAL A 119 -19.67 -0.21 -18.54
C VAL A 119 -18.84 -0.19 -17.25
N PRO A 120 -19.07 0.78 -16.35
CA PRO A 120 -18.39 0.81 -15.07
C PRO A 120 -18.83 -0.37 -14.18
N ARG A 121 -17.89 -0.92 -13.42
CA ARG A 121 -18.11 -1.90 -12.37
C ARG A 121 -17.30 -1.49 -11.15
N THR A 122 -17.95 -1.34 -10.01
CA THR A 122 -17.29 -1.05 -8.74
C THR A 122 -16.48 -2.25 -8.30
N ILE A 123 -15.22 -2.00 -7.90
CA ILE A 123 -14.28 -2.99 -7.38
C ILE A 123 -13.87 -2.70 -5.94
N GLY A 124 -14.27 -1.57 -5.41
CA GLY A 124 -13.93 -1.14 -4.06
C GLY A 124 -14.28 0.30 -3.82
N TRP A 125 -13.82 0.82 -2.70
CA TRP A 125 -14.16 2.13 -2.21
C TRP A 125 -12.93 2.87 -1.70
N VAL A 126 -12.97 4.19 -1.72
CA VAL A 126 -12.06 5.05 -0.96
C VAL A 126 -12.89 5.81 0.05
N GLU A 127 -12.42 5.84 1.28
CA GLU A 127 -12.98 6.61 2.38
C GLU A 127 -11.97 7.67 2.83
N ARG A 128 -12.48 8.87 3.11
CA ARG A 128 -11.72 10.01 3.61
C ARG A 128 -12.31 10.52 4.91
N GLY A 129 -11.44 11.08 5.75
CA GLY A 129 -11.83 11.71 6.99
C GLY A 129 -10.62 12.30 7.69
N HIS A 130 -10.77 12.59 8.97
CA HIS A 130 -9.74 13.20 9.80
C HIS A 130 -9.61 12.48 11.14
N ALA A 131 -8.37 12.37 11.63
CA ALA A 131 -8.05 11.94 12.98
C ALA A 131 -7.21 13.06 13.63
N GLY A 132 -7.85 14.00 14.32
CA GLY A 132 -7.19 15.23 14.79
C GLY A 132 -6.60 16.04 13.63
N GLN A 133 -5.28 16.23 13.60
CA GLN A 133 -4.60 16.94 12.50
C GLN A 133 -4.20 16.03 11.34
N ILE A 134 -4.48 14.72 11.43
CA ILE A 134 -4.14 13.76 10.39
C ILE A 134 -5.30 13.68 9.38
N ARG A 135 -5.06 14.08 8.14
CA ARG A 135 -5.96 13.77 7.02
C ARG A 135 -5.83 12.29 6.70
N PHE A 136 -6.86 11.52 7.01
CA PHE A 136 -6.86 10.08 6.85
C PHE A 136 -7.59 9.64 5.57
N MET A 137 -7.01 8.68 4.87
CA MET A 137 -7.63 8.04 3.71
C MET A 137 -7.35 6.54 3.75
N ARG A 138 -8.36 5.73 3.41
CA ARG A 138 -8.18 4.30 3.20
C ARG A 138 -8.86 3.79 1.95
N GLY A 139 -8.30 2.74 1.37
CA GLY A 139 -8.97 1.97 0.34
C GLY A 139 -9.63 0.71 0.94
N LEU A 140 -10.72 0.28 0.32
CA LEU A 140 -11.44 -0.94 0.67
C LEU A 140 -11.67 -1.73 -0.62
N LEU A 141 -11.09 -2.91 -0.72
CA LEU A 141 -11.33 -3.83 -1.82
C LEU A 141 -12.64 -4.61 -1.57
N GLU A 142 -13.49 -4.74 -2.58
CA GLU A 142 -14.68 -5.60 -2.48
C GLU A 142 -14.27 -7.06 -2.36
N ILE A 143 -15.05 -7.82 -1.59
CA ILE A 143 -14.77 -9.24 -1.35
C ILE A 143 -14.82 -10.01 -2.68
N GLY A 144 -13.78 -10.76 -2.95
CA GLY A 144 -13.65 -11.56 -4.19
C GLY A 144 -13.05 -10.80 -5.38
N GLU A 145 -12.71 -9.52 -5.22
CA GLU A 145 -12.00 -8.76 -6.25
C GLU A 145 -10.49 -9.03 -6.24
N PRO A 146 -9.88 -9.32 -7.39
CA PRO A 146 -8.45 -9.66 -7.43
C PRO A 146 -7.52 -8.44 -7.54
N MET A 147 -8.05 -7.23 -7.72
CA MET A 147 -7.24 -6.08 -8.12
C MET A 147 -7.26 -4.94 -7.12
N ALA A 148 -6.31 -4.93 -6.19
CA ALA A 148 -6.07 -3.84 -5.23
C ALA A 148 -5.48 -2.56 -5.89
N THR A 149 -4.67 -2.72 -6.92
CA THR A 149 -3.89 -1.65 -7.55
C THR A 149 -4.70 -0.42 -8.01
N PRO A 150 -5.89 -0.54 -8.64
CA PRO A 150 -6.67 0.63 -9.03
C PRO A 150 -7.14 1.47 -7.84
N ILE A 151 -7.41 0.83 -6.69
CA ILE A 151 -7.82 1.53 -5.47
C ILE A 151 -6.64 2.31 -4.90
N ILE A 152 -5.45 1.71 -4.84
CA ILE A 152 -4.22 2.38 -4.39
C ILE A 152 -3.90 3.58 -5.29
N ARG A 153 -4.04 3.44 -6.62
CA ARG A 153 -3.90 4.57 -7.55
C ARG A 153 -4.89 5.69 -7.27
N ARG A 154 -6.11 5.33 -6.93
CA ARG A 154 -7.15 6.31 -6.59
C ARG A 154 -6.80 7.06 -5.31
N LEU A 155 -6.37 6.37 -4.25
CA LEU A 155 -5.86 6.99 -3.03
C LEU A 155 -4.73 7.99 -3.33
N LYS A 156 -3.73 7.57 -4.10
CA LYS A 156 -2.56 8.39 -4.41
C LYS A 156 -2.86 9.60 -5.30
N ARG A 157 -3.87 9.52 -6.15
CA ARG A 157 -4.30 10.67 -6.99
C ARG A 157 -4.83 11.81 -6.13
N ASP A 158 -5.41 11.49 -5.00
CA ASP A 158 -6.05 12.47 -4.11
C ASP A 158 -5.11 12.98 -3.01
N MET A 159 -3.81 12.60 -3.05
CA MET A 159 -2.79 13.12 -2.13
C MET A 159 -2.61 14.63 -2.28
N SER A 160 -2.49 15.31 -1.15
CA SER A 160 -2.05 16.71 -1.12
C SER A 160 -0.54 16.78 -1.39
N PRO A 161 -0.09 17.63 -2.31
CA PRO A 161 1.35 17.81 -2.57
C PRO A 161 2.07 18.57 -1.46
N ASN A 162 1.32 19.18 -0.52
CA ASN A 162 1.84 20.13 0.48
C ASN A 162 1.87 19.55 1.91
N LEU A 163 1.60 18.26 2.08
CA LEU A 163 1.59 17.60 3.39
C LEU A 163 2.64 16.49 3.45
N LEU A 164 3.29 16.36 4.61
CA LEU A 164 3.98 15.11 4.93
C LEU A 164 3.01 13.95 4.73
N THR A 165 3.40 12.99 3.92
CA THR A 165 2.54 11.85 3.58
C THR A 165 3.15 10.55 4.07
N VAL A 166 2.39 9.81 4.87
CA VAL A 166 2.72 8.44 5.28
C VAL A 166 1.81 7.48 4.52
N LEU A 167 2.41 6.56 3.76
CA LEU A 167 1.70 5.49 3.05
C LEU A 167 1.98 4.17 3.77
N ASP A 168 0.96 3.55 4.35
CA ASP A 168 1.07 2.20 4.92
C ASP A 168 0.82 1.18 3.80
N ALA A 169 1.88 0.51 3.37
CA ALA A 169 1.83 -0.41 2.24
C ALA A 169 1.21 -1.76 2.64
N PRO A 170 0.55 -2.49 1.73
CA PRO A 170 0.20 -3.89 1.98
C PRO A 170 1.47 -4.73 2.18
N PRO A 171 1.34 -5.93 2.78
CA PRO A 171 2.48 -6.82 2.98
C PRO A 171 2.98 -7.44 1.67
N GLY A 172 4.25 -7.85 1.66
CA GLY A 172 4.85 -8.60 0.57
C GLY A 172 5.56 -7.73 -0.48
N THR A 173 5.64 -8.24 -1.71
CA THR A 173 6.39 -7.62 -2.82
C THR A 173 5.61 -7.61 -4.15
N ALA A 174 4.30 -7.85 -4.08
CA ALA A 174 3.42 -7.92 -5.25
C ALA A 174 3.04 -6.52 -5.79
N CYS A 175 2.29 -6.50 -6.88
CA CYS A 175 1.85 -5.26 -7.55
C CYS A 175 1.26 -4.18 -6.63
N PRO A 176 0.47 -4.49 -5.59
CA PRO A 176 -0.03 -3.47 -4.67
C PRO A 176 1.07 -2.73 -3.91
N VAL A 177 2.11 -3.46 -3.44
CA VAL A 177 3.27 -2.85 -2.78
C VAL A 177 4.04 -1.95 -3.73
N ILE A 178 4.32 -2.44 -4.95
CA ILE A 178 4.99 -1.66 -6.00
C ILE A 178 4.21 -0.38 -6.31
N GLU A 179 2.89 -0.47 -6.42
CA GLU A 179 2.04 0.71 -6.68
C GLU A 179 2.06 1.70 -5.52
N THR A 180 2.10 1.23 -4.27
CA THR A 180 2.24 2.09 -3.09
C THR A 180 3.58 2.79 -3.07
N LEU A 181 4.68 2.06 -3.33
CA LEU A 181 6.05 2.59 -3.34
C LEU A 181 6.29 3.60 -4.46
N LYS A 182 5.74 3.41 -5.66
CA LYS A 182 5.96 4.30 -6.80
C LYS A 182 5.68 5.76 -6.45
N GLY A 183 6.69 6.64 -6.65
CA GLY A 183 6.57 8.07 -6.38
C GLY A 183 6.61 8.46 -4.89
N ALA A 184 6.96 7.53 -4.00
CA ALA A 184 7.42 7.85 -2.66
C ALA A 184 8.84 8.45 -2.73
N ASP A 185 9.13 9.37 -1.83
CA ASP A 185 10.45 10.00 -1.72
C ASP A 185 11.40 9.14 -0.86
N PHE A 186 10.83 8.28 0.01
CA PHE A 186 11.56 7.37 0.88
C PHE A 186 10.77 6.09 1.17
N ALA A 187 11.47 4.95 1.23
CA ALA A 187 10.92 3.66 1.65
C ALA A 187 11.44 3.28 3.04
N LEU A 188 10.56 3.21 4.03
CA LEU A 188 10.87 2.76 5.38
C LEU A 188 10.53 1.27 5.49
N LEU A 189 11.57 0.41 5.51
CA LEU A 189 11.41 -1.04 5.56
C LEU A 189 11.33 -1.52 7.00
N VAL A 190 10.21 -2.15 7.37
CA VAL A 190 9.99 -2.71 8.71
C VAL A 190 10.22 -4.22 8.69
N THR A 191 11.10 -4.70 9.55
CA THR A 191 11.46 -6.12 9.64
C THR A 191 11.61 -6.59 11.09
N GLU A 192 11.82 -7.90 11.27
CA GLU A 192 12.11 -8.54 12.55
C GLU A 192 13.48 -9.22 12.48
N PRO A 193 14.25 -9.32 13.58
CA PRO A 193 15.57 -9.94 13.60
C PRO A 193 15.45 -11.48 13.65
N THR A 194 14.81 -12.07 12.63
CA THR A 194 14.61 -13.51 12.48
C THR A 194 15.06 -13.96 11.09
N PRO A 195 15.39 -15.26 10.87
CA PRO A 195 15.74 -15.77 9.54
C PRO A 195 14.66 -15.48 8.48
N PHE A 196 13.37 -15.59 8.84
CA PHE A 196 12.27 -15.25 7.94
C PHE A 196 12.20 -13.74 7.68
N GLY A 197 12.36 -12.92 8.74
CA GLY A 197 12.42 -11.45 8.60
C GLY A 197 13.54 -11.00 7.68
N LEU A 198 14.73 -11.61 7.77
CA LEU A 198 15.85 -11.35 6.87
C LEU A 198 15.53 -11.76 5.42
N HIS A 199 14.93 -12.93 5.21
CA HIS A 199 14.55 -13.38 3.87
C HIS A 199 13.59 -12.40 3.21
N ASP A 200 12.55 -12.01 3.92
CA ASP A 200 11.50 -11.12 3.42
C ASP A 200 12.02 -9.68 3.21
N LEU A 201 12.91 -9.21 4.10
CA LEU A 201 13.60 -7.93 3.93
C LEU A 201 14.42 -7.87 2.64
N ARG A 202 15.13 -8.94 2.30
CA ARG A 202 15.89 -9.03 1.05
C ARG A 202 15.00 -8.88 -0.18
N LEU A 203 13.83 -9.49 -0.17
CA LEU A 203 12.88 -9.38 -1.28
C LEU A 203 12.30 -7.96 -1.37
N ALA A 204 11.89 -7.36 -0.26
CA ALA A 204 11.37 -6.01 -0.22
C ALA A 204 12.43 -4.98 -0.65
N LEU A 205 13.68 -5.13 -0.19
CA LEU A 205 14.76 -4.24 -0.56
C LEU A 205 15.05 -4.27 -2.07
N ARG A 206 15.03 -5.45 -2.70
CA ARG A 206 15.18 -5.54 -4.17
C ARG A 206 14.13 -4.73 -4.91
N VAL A 207 12.86 -4.82 -4.50
CA VAL A 207 11.78 -4.02 -5.10
C VAL A 207 12.06 -2.53 -4.97
N VAL A 208 12.49 -2.07 -3.79
CA VAL A 208 12.81 -0.66 -3.54
C VAL A 208 14.00 -0.20 -4.36
N GLN A 209 15.05 -1.03 -4.48
CA GLN A 209 16.23 -0.76 -5.30
C GLN A 209 15.88 -0.67 -6.80
N GLU A 210 15.05 -1.59 -7.32
CA GLU A 210 14.57 -1.56 -8.71
C GLU A 210 13.73 -0.31 -9.02
N LEU A 211 13.02 0.22 -8.02
CA LEU A 211 12.27 1.48 -8.15
C LEU A 211 13.15 2.72 -7.96
N GLY A 212 14.41 2.57 -7.57
CA GLY A 212 15.36 3.67 -7.35
C GLY A 212 15.01 4.57 -6.16
N ILE A 213 14.25 4.06 -5.18
CA ILE A 213 13.79 4.82 -4.02
C ILE A 213 14.80 4.71 -2.89
N PRO A 214 15.22 5.84 -2.26
CA PRO A 214 16.06 5.78 -1.04
C PRO A 214 15.34 5.02 0.06
N ALA A 215 16.09 4.21 0.82
CA ALA A 215 15.52 3.37 1.86
C ALA A 215 16.29 3.44 3.18
N GLY A 216 15.57 3.17 4.26
CA GLY A 216 16.12 2.87 5.58
C GLY A 216 15.29 1.78 6.26
N ALA A 217 15.79 1.23 7.34
CA ALA A 217 15.16 0.12 8.02
C ALA A 217 14.78 0.42 9.47
N VAL A 218 13.69 -0.21 9.91
CA VAL A 218 13.29 -0.34 11.32
C VAL A 218 13.32 -1.81 11.68
N ILE A 219 14.05 -2.18 12.73
CA ILE A 219 13.96 -3.50 13.33
C ILE A 219 12.91 -3.43 14.43
N ASN A 220 11.80 -4.11 14.23
CA ASN A 220 10.77 -4.32 15.24
C ASN A 220 10.99 -5.66 15.97
N ARG A 221 10.51 -5.77 17.20
CA ARG A 221 10.72 -6.92 18.08
C ARG A 221 12.21 -7.22 18.27
N ASP A 222 13.02 -6.18 18.38
CA ASP A 222 14.46 -6.32 18.61
C ASP A 222 14.72 -7.13 19.89
N GLY A 223 15.65 -8.09 19.83
CA GLY A 223 15.99 -9.00 20.92
C GLY A 223 15.41 -10.42 20.81
N ILE A 224 14.59 -10.76 19.77
CA ILE A 224 14.09 -12.13 19.58
C ILE A 224 14.99 -12.99 18.69
N GLY A 225 16.00 -12.42 18.06
CA GLY A 225 16.87 -13.10 17.10
C GLY A 225 18.33 -12.69 17.25
N ASP A 226 19.07 -12.84 16.15
CA ASP A 226 20.49 -12.50 16.06
C ASP A 226 20.72 -11.18 15.28
N ASP A 227 22.00 -10.85 15.06
CA ASP A 227 22.44 -9.66 14.32
C ASP A 227 22.46 -9.82 12.79
N SER A 228 21.91 -10.91 12.26
CA SER A 228 21.97 -11.22 10.82
C SER A 228 21.29 -10.15 9.94
N VAL A 229 20.17 -9.59 10.42
CA VAL A 229 19.48 -8.48 9.75
C VAL A 229 20.35 -7.22 9.73
N GLU A 230 20.99 -6.89 10.84
CA GLU A 230 21.85 -5.71 10.95
C GLU A 230 23.09 -5.84 10.05
N ARG A 231 23.75 -7.00 10.08
CA ARG A 231 24.89 -7.28 9.20
C ARG A 231 24.51 -7.18 7.72
N PHE A 232 23.32 -7.67 7.36
CA PHE A 232 22.81 -7.56 6.01
C PHE A 232 22.55 -6.10 5.61
N LEU A 233 21.88 -5.30 6.46
CA LEU A 233 21.65 -3.88 6.22
C LEU A 233 22.97 -3.12 6.02
N GLY A 234 23.96 -3.40 6.87
CA GLY A 234 25.30 -2.82 6.75
C GLY A 234 25.99 -3.18 5.43
N ALA A 235 25.90 -4.44 4.99
CA ALA A 235 26.46 -4.90 3.72
C ALA A 235 25.79 -4.26 2.49
N GLU A 236 24.48 -3.99 2.57
CA GLU A 236 23.71 -3.34 1.50
C GLU A 236 23.78 -1.79 1.57
N GLY A 237 24.44 -1.22 2.58
CA GLY A 237 24.52 0.23 2.78
C GLY A 237 23.17 0.87 3.16
N ILE A 238 22.25 0.11 3.76
CA ILE A 238 20.94 0.58 4.18
C ILE A 238 21.02 1.01 5.65
N PRO A 239 20.72 2.28 5.99
CA PRO A 239 20.78 2.74 7.36
C PRO A 239 19.70 2.07 8.22
N LEU A 240 20.10 1.58 9.40
CA LEU A 240 19.18 1.18 10.45
C LEU A 240 18.78 2.45 11.23
N LEU A 241 17.52 2.86 11.07
CA LEU A 241 17.03 4.13 11.58
C LEU A 241 16.40 4.03 12.98
N LEU A 242 15.77 2.88 13.31
CA LEU A 242 15.11 2.70 14.60
C LEU A 242 15.10 1.22 15.00
N ARG A 243 15.18 0.97 16.32
CA ARG A 243 14.99 -0.35 16.93
C ARG A 243 13.83 -0.26 17.93
N ILE A 244 12.86 -1.14 17.76
CA ILE A 244 11.72 -1.27 18.68
C ILE A 244 11.88 -2.62 19.39
N PRO A 245 12.19 -2.66 20.70
CA PRO A 245 12.43 -3.90 21.41
C PRO A 245 11.15 -4.69 21.62
N VAL A 246 11.31 -5.97 21.93
CA VAL A 246 10.20 -6.77 22.48
C VAL A 246 9.80 -6.20 23.84
N ASP A 247 8.58 -5.69 23.92
CA ASP A 247 8.00 -5.15 25.16
C ASP A 247 6.53 -5.57 25.26
N ARG A 248 6.17 -6.24 26.37
CA ARG A 248 4.80 -6.67 26.61
C ARG A 248 3.80 -5.51 26.63
N ARG A 249 4.24 -4.31 27.03
CA ARG A 249 3.39 -3.11 27.03
C ARG A 249 3.04 -2.68 25.61
N ILE A 250 3.97 -2.81 24.67
CA ILE A 250 3.72 -2.54 23.24
C ILE A 250 2.69 -3.54 22.69
N ALA A 251 2.85 -4.83 23.03
CA ALA A 251 1.92 -5.86 22.59
C ALA A 251 0.51 -5.67 23.18
N ALA A 252 0.42 -5.29 24.46
CA ALA A 252 -0.85 -4.99 25.11
C ALA A 252 -1.56 -3.80 24.47
N ALA A 253 -0.83 -2.68 24.28
CA ALA A 253 -1.37 -1.49 23.63
C ALA A 253 -1.88 -1.80 22.20
N TYR A 254 -1.11 -2.58 21.44
CA TYR A 254 -1.53 -3.03 20.11
C TYR A 254 -2.84 -3.82 20.16
N ALA A 255 -2.97 -4.76 21.10
CA ALA A 255 -4.17 -5.58 21.25
C ALA A 255 -5.42 -4.76 21.67
N GLU A 256 -5.22 -3.64 22.33
CA GLU A 256 -6.27 -2.68 22.74
C GLU A 256 -6.55 -1.61 21.67
N GLY A 257 -5.83 -1.63 20.53
CA GLY A 257 -5.97 -0.62 19.48
C GLY A 257 -5.37 0.75 19.87
N VAL A 258 -4.50 0.79 20.89
CA VAL A 258 -3.86 2.02 21.34
C VAL A 258 -2.53 2.23 20.60
N PRO A 259 -2.29 3.41 19.98
CA PRO A 259 -1.03 3.70 19.30
C PRO A 259 0.18 3.61 20.25
N LEU A 260 1.31 3.08 19.77
CA LEU A 260 2.54 2.94 20.55
C LEU A 260 2.97 4.24 21.23
N VAL A 261 2.91 5.36 20.51
CA VAL A 261 3.35 6.67 21.00
C VAL A 261 2.38 7.32 21.99
N GLU A 262 1.16 6.80 22.09
CA GLU A 262 0.19 7.20 23.12
C GLU A 262 0.31 6.34 24.36
N ALA A 263 0.42 5.02 24.19
CA ALA A 263 0.63 4.09 25.28
C ALA A 263 1.97 4.29 26.00
N LEU A 264 3.01 4.63 25.25
CA LEU A 264 4.38 4.85 25.76
C LEU A 264 4.96 6.15 25.18
N PRO A 265 4.65 7.32 25.78
CA PRO A 265 4.97 8.65 25.23
C PRO A 265 6.45 8.90 24.91
N LYS A 266 7.38 8.16 25.55
CA LYS A 266 8.82 8.22 25.25
C LYS A 266 9.13 7.92 23.77
N TRP A 267 8.29 7.13 23.11
CA TRP A 267 8.47 6.78 21.71
C TRP A 267 8.16 7.93 20.76
N ARG A 268 7.41 8.94 21.19
CA ARG A 268 7.08 10.11 20.35
C ARG A 268 8.33 10.87 19.92
N GLU A 269 9.30 11.04 20.80
CA GLU A 269 10.60 11.68 20.50
C GLU A 269 11.41 10.84 19.50
N GLU A 270 11.42 9.51 19.69
CA GLU A 270 12.14 8.59 18.80
C GLU A 270 11.56 8.60 17.37
N PHE A 271 10.24 8.63 17.24
CA PHE A 271 9.58 8.71 15.94
C PHE A 271 9.69 10.10 15.29
N ARG A 272 9.77 11.17 16.10
CA ARG A 272 10.07 12.52 15.60
C ARG A 272 11.49 12.55 15.01
N ALA A 273 12.48 12.08 15.76
CA ALA A 273 13.86 11.97 15.28
C ALA A 273 13.99 11.04 14.05
N LEU A 274 13.16 10.01 13.95
CA LEU A 274 13.07 9.16 12.74
C LEU A 274 12.59 9.98 11.54
N ALA A 275 11.54 10.79 11.70
CA ALA A 275 11.02 11.62 10.61
C ALA A 275 12.06 12.65 10.13
N GLU A 276 12.79 13.28 11.06
CA GLU A 276 13.88 14.22 10.76
C GLU A 276 15.00 13.54 9.95
N ARG A 277 15.49 12.38 10.41
CA ARG A 277 16.52 11.60 9.68
C ARG A 277 16.09 11.19 8.28
N ILE A 278 14.81 10.87 8.10
CA ILE A 278 14.26 10.56 6.77
C ILE A 278 14.25 11.82 5.89
N ALA A 279 13.82 12.96 6.44
CA ALA A 279 13.81 14.23 5.70
C ALA A 279 15.23 14.62 5.25
N GLU A 280 16.21 14.55 6.13
CA GLU A 280 17.63 14.80 5.81
C GLU A 280 18.15 13.85 4.73
N ALA A 281 17.81 12.56 4.79
CA ALA A 281 18.23 11.58 3.79
C ALA A 281 17.63 11.84 2.40
N VAL A 282 16.40 12.38 2.33
CA VAL A 282 15.76 12.80 1.09
C VAL A 282 16.40 14.07 0.52
N GLU A 283 16.65 15.07 1.37
CA GLU A 283 17.29 16.35 0.97
C GLU A 283 18.72 16.15 0.44
N ALA A 284 19.47 15.24 1.03
CA ALA A 284 20.86 14.95 0.60
C ALA A 284 20.97 14.35 -0.82
N ARG A 285 19.84 13.92 -1.41
CA ARG A 285 19.78 13.30 -2.75
C ARG A 285 19.11 14.18 -3.82
N GLY A 286 18.46 15.26 -3.43
CA GLY A 286 17.77 16.20 -4.30
C GLY A 286 18.64 17.37 -4.68
#